data_1e5c6045dda58656d1189a563a8930d9
#
_entry.id   1e5c6045dda58656d1189a563a8930d9
#
_cell.length_a   1.000
_cell.length_b   1.000
_cell.length_c   1.000
_cell.angle_alpha   90.00
_cell.angle_beta   90.00
_cell.angle_gamma   90.00
#
_symmetry.space_group_name_H-M   'P 1'
#
loop_
_entity.id
_entity.type
_entity.pdbx_description
1 polymer ?
#
loop_
_entity_poly.entity_id
_entity_poly.type
_entity_poly.pdbx_seq_one_letter_code
_entity_poly.pdbx_strand_id
1 'polypeptide(L)'
;MNRILVAATAALLATTADAQDRGPVTKNSSPPLIVVEDKGGTSALPYYRALNPQDAQPGQPATPQTKPRIGGPAEAEAAMLPVRSMRLTPGDEPRRVIRAPGLTPLFLIGDDDRSRAWLQRRGKDLQALRAVGLVVNVATPEALAALRRLAPGLMLSPASGDELAQRLGLKHYPVLITSTGLEQ
;
A
#
# COMPACT_ATOMS: atom_id res chain seq x y z
N MET A 1 67.20 21.91 -22.07
CA MET A 1 67.48 23.31 -22.40
C MET A 1 66.16 24.00 -22.71
N ASN A 2 66.04 25.22 -22.16
CA ASN A 2 64.92 26.22 -22.28
C ASN A 2 63.60 25.84 -21.63
N ARG A 3 63.31 26.26 -20.45
CA ARG A 3 63.02 27.54 -19.78
C ARG A 3 62.20 28.49 -20.64
N ILE A 4 60.87 28.65 -20.32
CA ILE A 4 60.20 29.95 -20.35
C ILE A 4 59.11 29.93 -19.26
N LEU A 5 59.27 30.82 -18.31
CA LEU A 5 58.40 31.18 -17.21
C LEU A 5 57.44 32.26 -17.74
N VAL A 6 56.14 32.10 -17.57
CA VAL A 6 55.22 33.21 -17.77
C VAL A 6 54.36 33.29 -16.52
N ALA A 7 54.60 34.33 -15.74
CA ALA A 7 53.77 34.76 -14.61
C ALA A 7 52.57 35.52 -15.14
N ALA A 8 51.39 35.11 -14.76
CA ALA A 8 50.15 35.86 -14.96
C ALA A 8 49.56 36.16 -13.60
N THR A 9 49.62 37.40 -13.19
CA THR A 9 48.96 38.00 -12.03
C THR A 9 47.45 38.05 -12.27
N ALA A 10 46.66 37.31 -11.51
CA ALA A 10 45.20 37.46 -11.49
C ALA A 10 44.80 38.39 -10.36
N ALA A 11 44.19 39.51 -10.71
CA ALA A 11 43.63 40.50 -9.81
C ALA A 11 42.35 39.91 -9.14
N LEU A 12 42.35 39.95 -7.80
CA LEU A 12 41.20 39.57 -6.96
C LEU A 12 40.22 40.75 -6.95
N LEU A 13 39.09 40.60 -7.64
CA LEU A 13 37.93 41.49 -7.48
C LEU A 13 37.04 40.91 -6.39
N ALA A 14 37.09 41.50 -5.21
CA ALA A 14 36.17 41.25 -4.12
C ALA A 14 34.83 41.92 -4.43
N THR A 15 33.84 41.18 -4.83
CA THR A 15 32.44 41.64 -4.86
C THR A 15 31.85 41.44 -3.48
N THR A 16 31.61 42.54 -2.76
CA THR A 16 30.79 42.56 -1.55
C THR A 16 29.35 42.26 -1.95
N ALA A 17 28.85 41.10 -1.54
CA ALA A 17 27.44 40.77 -1.63
C ALA A 17 26.71 41.50 -0.50
N ASP A 18 25.91 42.52 -0.85
CA ASP A 18 24.92 43.11 0.04
C ASP A 18 23.93 42.04 0.50
N ALA A 19 23.98 41.75 1.80
CA ALA A 19 22.95 40.97 2.44
C ALA A 19 21.70 41.85 2.58
N GLN A 20 20.81 41.74 1.59
CA GLN A 20 19.49 42.34 1.73
C GLN A 20 18.71 41.59 2.82
N ASP A 21 18.47 42.33 3.88
CA ASP A 21 17.52 42.03 4.94
C ASP A 21 16.18 41.58 4.36
N ARG A 22 15.92 40.27 4.41
CA ARG A 22 14.60 39.73 4.08
C ARG A 22 13.71 39.97 5.28
N GLY A 23 12.96 41.06 5.22
CA GLY A 23 11.86 41.35 6.11
C GLY A 23 10.90 40.16 6.27
N PRO A 24 10.04 40.15 7.30
CA PRO A 24 9.21 39.01 7.68
C PRO A 24 8.34 38.59 6.52
N VAL A 25 8.40 37.28 6.20
CA VAL A 25 7.57 36.63 5.18
C VAL A 25 6.11 36.89 5.53
N THR A 26 5.50 37.82 4.85
CA THR A 26 4.06 38.05 4.92
C THR A 26 3.36 36.80 4.45
N LYS A 27 2.45 36.30 5.29
CA LYS A 27 1.52 35.22 5.03
C LYS A 27 1.02 35.30 3.61
N ASN A 28 1.12 34.17 2.87
CA ASN A 28 0.55 34.00 1.55
C ASN A 28 -0.95 34.40 1.57
N SER A 29 -1.22 35.61 1.19
CA SER A 29 -2.55 35.98 0.76
C SER A 29 -2.72 35.40 -0.63
N SER A 30 -3.41 34.28 -0.72
CA SER A 30 -3.91 33.78 -2.02
C SER A 30 -4.62 34.96 -2.71
N PRO A 31 -4.38 35.18 -4.00
CA PRO A 31 -5.09 36.24 -4.70
C PRO A 31 -6.61 36.03 -4.54
N PRO A 32 -7.39 37.12 -4.36
CA PRO A 32 -8.83 36.97 -4.18
C PRO A 32 -9.41 36.31 -5.43
N LEU A 33 -10.20 35.26 -5.23
CA LEU A 33 -10.92 34.60 -6.31
C LEU A 33 -11.88 35.62 -6.91
N ILE A 34 -11.71 35.90 -8.20
CA ILE A 34 -12.63 36.75 -8.96
C ILE A 34 -13.80 35.87 -9.38
N VAL A 35 -14.97 36.09 -8.79
CA VAL A 35 -16.21 35.44 -9.23
C VAL A 35 -16.64 36.10 -10.54
N VAL A 36 -16.57 35.34 -11.62
CA VAL A 36 -16.91 35.82 -12.97
C VAL A 36 -18.42 35.83 -13.22
N GLU A 37 -19.15 34.93 -12.56
CA GLU A 37 -20.62 34.85 -12.65
C GLU A 37 -21.17 34.27 -11.34
N ASP A 38 -22.10 34.99 -10.72
CA ASP A 38 -22.84 34.50 -9.55
C ASP A 38 -24.31 34.27 -9.95
N LYS A 39 -24.69 32.98 -10.02
CA LYS A 39 -26.09 32.60 -10.36
C LYS A 39 -26.95 32.44 -9.11
N GLY A 40 -26.48 32.90 -7.97
CA GLY A 40 -27.13 32.71 -6.70
C GLY A 40 -26.91 31.30 -6.12
N GLY A 41 -26.85 31.21 -4.83
CA GLY A 41 -26.70 29.96 -4.10
C GLY A 41 -26.50 30.22 -2.60
N THR A 42 -26.75 29.22 -1.79
CA THR A 42 -26.47 29.33 -0.36
C THR A 42 -24.96 29.16 -0.15
N SER A 43 -24.34 30.09 0.59
CA SER A 43 -22.92 30.02 0.91
C SER A 43 -22.56 28.68 1.55
N ALA A 44 -21.57 27.99 1.00
CA ALA A 44 -21.05 26.74 1.57
C ALA A 44 -20.15 26.97 2.80
N LEU A 45 -19.83 28.22 3.12
CA LEU A 45 -18.94 28.59 4.22
C LEU A 45 -19.33 27.96 5.58
N PRO A 46 -20.62 27.89 5.98
CA PRO A 46 -21.02 27.26 7.25
C PRO A 46 -20.64 25.77 7.30
N TYR A 47 -20.73 25.08 6.17
CA TYR A 47 -20.39 23.65 6.09
C TYR A 47 -18.88 23.45 6.21
N TYR A 48 -18.07 24.31 5.59
CA TYR A 48 -16.61 24.25 5.71
C TYR A 48 -16.14 24.59 7.13
N ARG A 49 -16.79 25.55 7.81
CA ARG A 49 -16.51 25.87 9.21
C ARG A 49 -16.84 24.70 10.13
N ALA A 50 -17.92 23.98 9.87
CA ALA A 50 -18.26 22.79 10.64
C ALA A 50 -17.27 21.63 10.44
N LEU A 51 -16.58 21.57 9.30
CA LEU A 51 -15.57 20.54 8.98
C LEU A 51 -14.17 20.92 9.48
N ASN A 52 -13.94 22.19 9.81
CA ASN A 52 -12.63 22.66 10.30
C ASN A 52 -12.71 22.96 11.81
N PRO A 53 -12.33 21.99 12.68
CA PRO A 53 -12.40 22.18 14.13
C PRO A 53 -11.32 23.13 14.68
N GLN A 54 -10.55 23.82 13.83
CA GLN A 54 -9.43 24.66 14.26
C GLN A 54 -9.81 26.09 14.65
N ASP A 55 -11.07 26.50 14.48
CA ASP A 55 -11.60 27.75 15.04
C ASP A 55 -12.15 27.55 16.47
N ALA A 56 -11.48 26.74 17.28
CA ALA A 56 -11.74 26.68 18.71
C ALA A 56 -11.39 28.02 19.32
N GLN A 57 -12.35 28.66 19.96
CA GLN A 57 -12.24 29.95 20.62
C GLN A 57 -11.00 30.01 21.53
N PRO A 58 -10.27 31.15 21.56
CA PRO A 58 -9.17 31.33 22.49
C PRO A 58 -9.69 31.22 23.94
N GLY A 59 -9.31 30.13 24.63
CA GLY A 59 -9.67 29.91 26.03
C GLY A 59 -10.34 28.58 26.36
N GLN A 60 -10.72 27.74 25.39
CA GLN A 60 -11.09 26.36 25.69
C GLN A 60 -9.84 25.49 25.78
N PRO A 61 -9.64 24.74 26.90
CA PRO A 61 -8.56 23.76 26.95
C PRO A 61 -8.79 22.78 25.78
N ALA A 62 -7.79 22.71 24.91
CA ALA A 62 -7.80 21.74 23.80
C ALA A 62 -8.02 20.36 24.41
N THR A 63 -9.18 19.74 24.11
CA THR A 63 -9.35 18.33 24.37
C THR A 63 -8.17 17.62 23.69
N PRO A 64 -7.44 16.76 24.40
CA PRO A 64 -6.31 16.07 23.80
C PRO A 64 -6.87 15.27 22.60
N GLN A 65 -6.66 15.82 21.40
CA GLN A 65 -6.91 15.08 20.18
C GLN A 65 -5.90 13.95 20.19
N THR A 66 -6.35 12.77 20.54
CA THR A 66 -5.59 11.55 20.38
C THR A 66 -5.26 11.47 18.88
N LYS A 67 -4.04 11.86 18.51
CA LYS A 67 -3.58 11.72 17.13
C LYS A 67 -3.89 10.28 16.71
N PRO A 68 -4.61 10.04 15.61
CA PRO A 68 -4.85 8.67 15.14
C PRO A 68 -3.48 8.00 15.03
N ARG A 69 -3.25 7.01 15.87
CA ARG A 69 -2.03 6.22 15.80
C ARG A 69 -2.23 5.30 14.61
N ILE A 70 -1.67 5.68 13.47
CA ILE A 70 -1.58 4.78 12.33
C ILE A 70 -0.63 3.67 12.77
N GLY A 71 -1.20 2.51 13.09
CA GLY A 71 -0.45 1.31 13.42
C GLY A 71 0.51 0.96 12.29
N GLY A 72 1.63 0.31 12.61
CA GLY A 72 2.54 -0.19 11.59
C GLY A 72 1.86 -1.21 10.66
N PRO A 73 2.45 -1.53 9.50
CA PRO A 73 1.89 -2.51 8.56
C PRO A 73 1.53 -3.85 9.21
N ALA A 74 2.30 -4.29 10.19
CA ALA A 74 2.03 -5.54 10.93
C ALA A 74 0.78 -5.44 11.82
N GLU A 75 0.52 -4.28 12.44
CA GLU A 75 -0.69 -4.06 13.24
C GLU A 75 -1.93 -3.98 12.34
N ALA A 76 -1.82 -3.33 11.19
CA ALA A 76 -2.88 -3.28 10.20
C ALA A 76 -3.23 -4.68 9.67
N GLU A 77 -2.22 -5.51 9.42
CA GLU A 77 -2.41 -6.89 8.98
C GLU A 77 -3.03 -7.76 10.09
N ALA A 78 -2.56 -7.62 11.33
CA ALA A 78 -3.13 -8.33 12.48
C ALA A 78 -4.61 -7.97 12.69
N ALA A 79 -4.99 -6.71 12.43
CA ALA A 79 -6.37 -6.27 12.50
C ALA A 79 -7.29 -6.87 11.41
N MET A 80 -6.73 -7.44 10.33
CA MET A 80 -7.47 -8.16 9.30
C MET A 80 -7.80 -9.60 9.69
N LEU A 81 -7.20 -10.12 10.74
CA LEU A 81 -7.39 -11.50 11.19
C LEU A 81 -8.51 -11.60 12.25
N PRO A 82 -9.20 -12.74 12.33
CA PRO A 82 -9.10 -13.93 11.49
C PRO A 82 -9.70 -13.76 10.10
N VAL A 83 -9.04 -14.32 9.08
CA VAL A 83 -9.63 -14.44 7.74
C VAL A 83 -10.25 -15.82 7.58
N ARG A 84 -11.48 -15.84 7.07
CA ARG A 84 -12.22 -17.06 6.77
C ARG A 84 -12.93 -16.94 5.43
N SER A 85 -12.83 -17.98 4.62
CA SER A 85 -13.56 -18.13 3.38
C SER A 85 -14.62 -19.21 3.56
N MET A 86 -15.87 -18.84 3.43
CA MET A 86 -17.00 -19.75 3.68
C MET A 86 -17.23 -20.72 2.53
N ARG A 87 -16.76 -20.38 1.33
CA ARG A 87 -16.95 -21.16 0.10
C ARG A 87 -15.79 -22.10 -0.21
N LEU A 88 -14.69 -21.98 0.52
CA LEU A 88 -13.45 -22.71 0.26
C LEU A 88 -13.09 -23.64 1.41
N THR A 89 -12.80 -24.87 1.11
CA THR A 89 -12.34 -25.88 2.07
C THR A 89 -11.03 -26.52 1.59
N PRO A 90 -10.19 -27.07 2.49
CA PRO A 90 -9.05 -27.87 2.07
C PRO A 90 -9.50 -29.08 1.24
N GLY A 91 -8.94 -29.29 0.06
CA GLY A 91 -9.35 -30.40 -0.79
C GLY A 91 -8.67 -30.43 -2.16
N ASP A 92 -9.13 -31.32 -3.02
CA ASP A 92 -8.65 -31.42 -4.40
C ASP A 92 -9.52 -30.54 -5.31
N GLU A 93 -8.90 -29.56 -5.93
CA GLU A 93 -9.56 -28.75 -6.95
C GLU A 93 -9.25 -29.33 -8.33
N PRO A 94 -10.26 -29.64 -9.14
CA PRO A 94 -10.02 -30.23 -10.45
C PRO A 94 -9.29 -29.25 -11.38
N ARG A 95 -8.27 -29.76 -12.08
CA ARG A 95 -7.55 -28.99 -13.10
C ARG A 95 -8.51 -28.56 -14.18
N ARG A 96 -8.45 -27.28 -14.55
CA ARG A 96 -9.39 -26.70 -15.49
C ARG A 96 -8.74 -25.61 -16.32
N VAL A 97 -9.02 -25.56 -17.62
CA VAL A 97 -8.58 -24.47 -18.48
C VAL A 97 -9.49 -23.27 -18.30
N ILE A 98 -8.91 -22.13 -18.09
CA ILE A 98 -9.59 -20.82 -18.09
C ILE A 98 -8.91 -19.88 -19.10
N ARG A 99 -9.59 -18.81 -19.46
CA ARG A 99 -9.03 -17.76 -20.32
C ARG A 99 -9.14 -16.43 -19.56
N ALA A 100 -8.03 -16.02 -18.97
CA ALA A 100 -7.94 -14.78 -18.22
C ALA A 100 -6.68 -14.01 -18.65
N PRO A 101 -6.65 -13.45 -19.87
CA PRO A 101 -5.46 -12.75 -20.37
C PRO A 101 -5.12 -11.56 -19.46
N GLY A 102 -3.84 -11.42 -19.13
CA GLY A 102 -3.36 -10.37 -18.24
C GLY A 102 -3.48 -10.69 -16.74
N LEU A 103 -4.03 -11.84 -16.37
CA LEU A 103 -4.07 -12.26 -14.97
C LEU A 103 -2.65 -12.58 -14.48
N THR A 104 -2.20 -11.87 -13.45
CA THR A 104 -0.99 -12.24 -12.72
C THR A 104 -1.23 -13.56 -12.00
N PRO A 105 -0.30 -14.53 -12.08
CA PRO A 105 -0.44 -15.79 -11.37
C PRO A 105 -0.68 -15.56 -9.88
N LEU A 106 -1.72 -16.21 -9.36
CA LEU A 106 -2.06 -16.15 -7.95
C LEU A 106 -2.40 -17.55 -7.44
N PHE A 107 -2.22 -17.76 -6.14
CA PHE A 107 -2.58 -19.03 -5.53
C PHE A 107 -3.33 -18.83 -4.22
N LEU A 108 -4.21 -19.78 -3.91
CA LEU A 108 -5.00 -19.80 -2.69
C LEU A 108 -4.48 -20.90 -1.77
N ILE A 109 -4.27 -20.58 -0.50
CA ILE A 109 -3.87 -21.53 0.55
C ILE A 109 -4.60 -21.21 1.85
N GLY A 110 -4.63 -22.17 2.77
CA GLY A 110 -5.07 -21.98 4.14
C GLY A 110 -3.97 -22.33 5.14
N ASP A 111 -4.29 -22.20 6.42
CA ASP A 111 -3.43 -22.64 7.51
C ASP A 111 -3.74 -24.10 7.91
N ASP A 112 -3.54 -25.01 6.98
CA ASP A 112 -3.75 -26.44 7.13
C ASP A 112 -2.56 -27.24 6.58
N ASP A 113 -2.45 -28.51 6.98
CA ASP A 113 -1.31 -29.36 6.61
C ASP A 113 -1.21 -29.60 5.11
N ARG A 114 -2.36 -29.66 4.41
CA ARG A 114 -2.38 -29.83 2.96
C ARG A 114 -1.79 -28.62 2.25
N SER A 115 -2.20 -27.43 2.63
CA SER A 115 -1.66 -26.17 2.12
C SER A 115 -0.18 -26.03 2.40
N ARG A 116 0.27 -26.38 3.62
CA ARG A 116 1.68 -26.34 3.99
C ARG A 116 2.53 -27.30 3.16
N ALA A 117 2.08 -28.55 3.01
CA ALA A 117 2.78 -29.54 2.20
C ALA A 117 2.80 -29.14 0.70
N TRP A 118 1.72 -28.59 0.19
CA TRP A 118 1.64 -28.10 -1.18
C TRP A 118 2.61 -26.91 -1.40
N LEU A 119 2.63 -25.96 -0.48
CA LEU A 119 3.49 -24.79 -0.54
C LEU A 119 4.99 -25.19 -0.54
N GLN A 120 5.37 -26.17 0.28
CA GLN A 120 6.72 -26.72 0.29
C GLN A 120 7.13 -27.36 -1.05
N ARG A 121 6.22 -28.11 -1.66
CA ARG A 121 6.48 -28.76 -2.96
C ARG A 121 6.54 -27.77 -4.11
N ARG A 122 5.63 -26.80 -4.15
CA ARG A 122 5.44 -25.89 -5.28
C ARG A 122 6.17 -24.54 -5.11
N GLY A 123 6.78 -24.29 -3.96
CA GLY A 123 7.36 -22.98 -3.63
C GLY A 123 8.30 -22.42 -4.69
N LYS A 124 9.17 -23.25 -5.26
CA LYS A 124 10.11 -22.85 -6.33
C LYS A 124 9.38 -22.45 -7.62
N ASP A 125 8.38 -23.22 -8.01
CA ASP A 125 7.57 -22.94 -9.21
C ASP A 125 6.78 -21.65 -9.05
N LEU A 126 6.19 -21.45 -7.88
CA LEU A 126 5.45 -20.22 -7.53
C LEU A 126 6.35 -18.99 -7.56
N GLN A 127 7.59 -19.11 -7.07
CA GLN A 127 8.58 -18.03 -7.15
C GLN A 127 8.97 -17.73 -8.60
N ALA A 128 9.21 -18.75 -9.41
CA ALA A 128 9.55 -18.61 -10.84
C ALA A 128 8.41 -17.89 -11.61
N LEU A 129 7.17 -18.20 -11.26
CA LEU A 129 5.97 -17.56 -11.81
C LEU A 129 5.70 -16.15 -11.21
N ARG A 130 6.43 -15.75 -10.18
CA ARG A 130 6.15 -14.52 -9.40
C ARG A 130 4.70 -14.50 -8.91
N ALA A 131 4.18 -15.66 -8.52
CA ALA A 131 2.81 -15.79 -8.09
C ALA A 131 2.58 -15.11 -6.74
N VAL A 132 1.41 -14.48 -6.60
CA VAL A 132 0.97 -13.87 -5.34
C VAL A 132 0.07 -14.84 -4.59
N GLY A 133 0.32 -15.04 -3.29
CA GLY A 133 -0.46 -15.93 -2.45
C GLY A 133 -1.53 -15.20 -1.66
N LEU A 134 -2.75 -15.72 -1.72
CA LEU A 134 -3.83 -15.33 -0.82
C LEU A 134 -4.02 -16.42 0.23
N VAL A 135 -3.90 -16.04 1.50
CA VAL A 135 -4.17 -16.94 2.63
C VAL A 135 -5.63 -16.77 3.00
N VAL A 136 -6.46 -17.70 2.50
CA VAL A 136 -7.92 -17.58 2.52
C VAL A 136 -8.57 -18.10 3.81
N ASN A 137 -7.82 -18.86 4.61
CA ASN A 137 -8.23 -19.33 5.93
C ASN A 137 -7.03 -19.29 6.87
N VAL A 138 -6.98 -18.32 7.77
CA VAL A 138 -5.93 -18.17 8.77
C VAL A 138 -6.50 -17.44 9.99
N ALA A 139 -6.19 -17.96 11.17
CA ALA A 139 -6.78 -17.43 12.39
C ALA A 139 -5.91 -16.40 13.10
N THR A 140 -4.58 -16.55 13.05
CA THR A 140 -3.66 -15.75 13.86
C THR A 140 -2.47 -15.22 13.07
N PRO A 141 -1.83 -14.13 13.53
CA PRO A 141 -0.62 -13.59 12.91
C PRO A 141 0.54 -14.59 12.92
N GLU A 142 0.63 -15.43 13.96
CA GLU A 142 1.69 -16.44 14.12
C GLU A 142 1.57 -17.53 13.06
N ALA A 143 0.33 -17.95 12.77
CA ALA A 143 0.02 -18.92 11.72
C ALA A 143 0.40 -18.37 10.33
N LEU A 144 0.06 -17.12 10.06
CA LEU A 144 0.45 -16.43 8.83
C LEU A 144 1.98 -16.32 8.71
N ALA A 145 2.66 -15.95 9.80
CA ALA A 145 4.13 -15.89 9.85
C ALA A 145 4.76 -17.27 9.63
N ALA A 146 4.15 -18.35 10.14
CA ALA A 146 4.59 -19.71 9.88
C ALA A 146 4.52 -20.09 8.40
N LEU A 147 3.43 -19.75 7.71
CA LEU A 147 3.30 -19.94 6.26
C LEU A 147 4.36 -19.16 5.47
N ARG A 148 4.66 -17.93 5.86
CA ARG A 148 5.71 -17.12 5.23
C ARG A 148 7.11 -17.72 5.38
N ARG A 149 7.39 -18.34 6.52
CA ARG A 149 8.68 -19.06 6.72
C ARG A 149 8.82 -20.30 5.84
N LEU A 150 7.72 -20.95 5.47
CA LEU A 150 7.75 -22.11 4.56
C LEU A 150 8.02 -21.72 3.12
N ALA A 151 7.71 -20.50 2.74
CA ALA A 151 7.87 -20.02 1.37
C ALA A 151 8.55 -18.62 1.34
N PRO A 152 9.83 -18.54 1.72
CA PRO A 152 10.56 -17.29 1.70
C PRO A 152 10.59 -16.72 0.28
N GLY A 153 10.39 -15.41 0.15
CA GLY A 153 10.37 -14.72 -1.15
C GLY A 153 9.03 -14.75 -1.89
N LEU A 154 8.01 -15.44 -1.38
CA LEU A 154 6.64 -15.31 -1.87
C LEU A 154 5.86 -14.26 -1.07
N MET A 155 5.08 -13.45 -1.78
CA MET A 155 4.18 -12.52 -1.15
C MET A 155 2.92 -13.27 -0.71
N LEU A 156 2.64 -13.29 0.60
CA LEU A 156 1.44 -13.89 1.18
C LEU A 156 0.62 -12.81 1.87
N SER A 157 -0.64 -12.65 1.46
CA SER A 157 -1.58 -11.70 2.03
C SER A 157 -2.82 -12.40 2.56
N PRO A 158 -3.25 -12.12 3.79
CA PRO A 158 -4.50 -12.65 4.32
C PRO A 158 -5.67 -11.93 3.64
N ALA A 159 -6.56 -12.70 2.99
CA ALA A 159 -7.76 -12.16 2.34
C ALA A 159 -8.80 -13.25 2.13
N SER A 160 -10.10 -12.90 2.20
CA SER A 160 -11.15 -13.84 1.84
C SER A 160 -11.06 -14.22 0.37
N GLY A 161 -11.18 -15.52 0.09
CA GLY A 161 -11.23 -16.08 -1.27
C GLY A 161 -12.65 -16.25 -1.81
N ASP A 162 -13.69 -15.84 -1.09
CA ASP A 162 -15.09 -16.15 -1.44
C ASP A 162 -15.52 -15.54 -2.77
N GLU A 163 -15.05 -14.34 -3.09
CA GLU A 163 -15.34 -13.70 -4.38
C GLU A 163 -14.68 -14.44 -5.54
N LEU A 164 -13.41 -14.81 -5.40
CA LEU A 164 -12.71 -15.63 -6.39
C LEU A 164 -13.34 -17.00 -6.53
N ALA A 165 -13.72 -17.62 -5.43
CA ALA A 165 -14.42 -18.90 -5.40
C ALA A 165 -15.72 -18.81 -6.19
N GLN A 166 -16.50 -17.77 -5.99
CA GLN A 166 -17.75 -17.56 -6.70
C GLN A 166 -17.55 -17.33 -8.20
N ARG A 167 -16.60 -16.45 -8.57
CA ARG A 167 -16.34 -16.11 -9.98
C ARG A 167 -15.75 -17.26 -10.78
N LEU A 168 -14.85 -18.02 -10.17
CA LEU A 168 -14.15 -19.13 -10.83
C LEU A 168 -14.77 -20.49 -10.51
N GLY A 169 -15.82 -20.54 -9.68
CA GLY A 169 -16.46 -21.79 -9.28
C GLY A 169 -15.53 -22.72 -8.50
N LEU A 170 -14.61 -22.14 -7.69
CA LEU A 170 -13.69 -22.91 -6.85
C LEU A 170 -14.42 -23.42 -5.61
N LYS A 171 -14.03 -24.61 -5.16
CA LYS A 171 -14.54 -25.20 -3.92
C LYS A 171 -13.43 -25.54 -2.94
N HIS A 172 -12.22 -25.76 -3.47
CA HIS A 172 -11.12 -26.25 -2.67
C HIS A 172 -9.84 -25.44 -2.88
N TYR A 173 -8.99 -25.49 -1.88
CA TYR A 173 -7.59 -25.04 -1.90
C TYR A 173 -6.69 -26.16 -1.33
N PRO A 174 -5.37 -26.16 -1.60
CA PRO A 174 -4.60 -25.20 -2.36
C PRO A 174 -4.85 -25.25 -3.86
N VAL A 175 -4.77 -24.13 -4.55
CA VAL A 175 -4.92 -24.04 -6.01
C VAL A 175 -4.10 -22.88 -6.57
N LEU A 176 -3.42 -23.13 -7.70
CA LEU A 176 -2.72 -22.10 -8.49
C LEU A 176 -3.65 -21.68 -9.64
N ILE A 177 -3.82 -20.39 -9.80
CA ILE A 177 -4.64 -19.75 -10.83
C ILE A 177 -3.72 -18.97 -11.75
N THR A 178 -3.69 -19.34 -13.01
CA THR A 178 -2.91 -18.68 -14.05
C THR A 178 -3.82 -18.09 -15.12
N SER A 179 -3.26 -17.36 -16.07
CA SER A 179 -4.01 -16.84 -17.21
C SER A 179 -4.62 -17.94 -18.11
N THR A 180 -4.14 -19.16 -17.98
CA THR A 180 -4.51 -20.30 -18.83
C THR A 180 -5.24 -21.42 -18.10
N GLY A 181 -5.16 -21.47 -16.77
CA GLY A 181 -5.76 -22.60 -16.05
C GLY A 181 -5.69 -22.53 -14.54
N LEU A 182 -6.37 -23.52 -13.95
CA LEU A 182 -6.33 -23.86 -12.54
C LEU A 182 -5.51 -25.15 -12.38
N GLU A 183 -4.58 -25.13 -11.41
CA GLU A 183 -3.67 -26.26 -11.13
C GLU A 183 -3.48 -26.46 -9.62
N GLN A 184 -3.21 -27.68 -9.22
CA GLN A 184 -2.81 -28.02 -7.85
C GLN A 184 -1.38 -28.51 -7.77
#